data_5ded2e7d5f59342589e8a99189c4d4e6
#
_entry.id   5ded2e7d5f59342589e8a99189c4d4e6
#
_cell.length_a   1.000
_cell.length_b   1.000
_cell.length_c   1.000
_cell.angle_alpha   90.00
_cell.angle_beta   90.00
_cell.angle_gamma   90.00
#
_symmetry.space_group_name_H-M   'P 1'
#
loop_
_entity.id
_entity.type
_entity.pdbx_description
1 polymer ?
#
loop_
_entity_poly.entity_id
_entity_poly.type
_entity_poly.pdbx_seq_one_letter_code
_entity_poly.pdbx_strand_id
1 'polypeptide(L)'
;MDYFAFLLAILHVYEALCEEIFWDTTIKLAENMTLECVYPSMDILTQMEWFKINSMEKEPIAIFSPTHGVIIREPYADRVSFLNSTMAPNDITLSFHNTSEADVGYYSCFVHTFPQGTWEKVIQVVQPDSFEIAMPSNSHMVSEPGKNVTLLCQLQTKWPVQQVTWEKIQPHQIDLLTCCNLFQGRNYTSKYQRQILTTCTQGSRRSFIIIPNVTASDSGLYRCCFQASTGENETFVMRLTVTDGKTDNQYILFMAGGTALLLLFVILITTVIVISYNRWRRRQKRDLCKDFWDTQKKAPNNSRSPTSADPPTDDAREDIYVNYPAFSRRPKARV
;
A
#
# COMPACT_ATOMS: atom_id res chain seq x y z
N MET A 1 45.43 -50.17 -11.41
CA MET A 1 44.49 -49.19 -12.02
C MET A 1 43.24 -48.94 -11.20
N ASP A 2 42.96 -49.78 -10.21
CA ASP A 2 41.72 -49.71 -9.42
C ASP A 2 41.70 -48.63 -8.35
N TYR A 3 42.85 -48.21 -7.84
CA TYR A 3 42.93 -47.13 -6.82
C TYR A 3 42.53 -45.77 -7.36
N PHE A 4 42.79 -45.47 -8.62
CA PHE A 4 42.43 -44.21 -9.24
C PHE A 4 40.92 -44.15 -9.52
N ALA A 5 40.32 -45.26 -9.93
CA ALA A 5 38.88 -45.38 -10.10
C ALA A 5 38.12 -45.26 -8.75
N PHE A 6 38.70 -45.83 -7.69
CA PHE A 6 38.15 -45.73 -6.34
C PHE A 6 38.25 -44.31 -5.78
N LEU A 7 39.37 -43.60 -6.01
CA LEU A 7 39.53 -42.18 -5.65
C LEU A 7 38.58 -41.27 -6.41
N LEU A 8 38.36 -41.50 -7.70
CA LEU A 8 37.39 -40.79 -8.52
C LEU A 8 35.95 -41.06 -8.02
N ALA A 9 35.65 -42.30 -7.68
CA ALA A 9 34.34 -42.65 -7.12
C ALA A 9 34.09 -41.96 -5.75
N ILE A 10 35.13 -41.92 -4.89
CA ILE A 10 35.06 -41.19 -3.62
C ILE A 10 34.88 -39.67 -3.83
N LEU A 11 35.61 -39.08 -4.80
CA LEU A 11 35.46 -37.66 -5.15
C LEU A 11 34.06 -37.37 -5.70
N HIS A 12 33.52 -38.21 -6.56
CA HIS A 12 32.15 -38.06 -7.04
C HIS A 12 31.09 -38.25 -5.96
N VAL A 13 31.33 -39.17 -5.01
CA VAL A 13 30.44 -39.32 -3.83
C VAL A 13 30.57 -38.14 -2.93
N TYR A 14 31.78 -37.54 -2.76
CA TYR A 14 31.96 -36.32 -1.96
C TYR A 14 31.31 -35.09 -2.59
N GLU A 15 31.39 -34.93 -3.92
CA GLU A 15 30.65 -33.88 -4.64
C GLU A 15 29.13 -34.08 -4.60
N ALA A 16 28.65 -35.32 -4.58
CA ALA A 16 27.21 -35.64 -4.44
C ALA A 16 26.67 -35.48 -3.03
N LEU A 17 27.56 -35.48 -2.00
CA LEU A 17 27.20 -35.30 -0.60
C LEU A 17 27.25 -33.83 -0.14
N CYS A 18 27.85 -32.93 -0.92
CA CYS A 18 27.72 -31.48 -0.71
C CYS A 18 26.46 -30.98 -1.41
N GLU A 19 25.29 -31.32 -0.89
CA GLU A 19 24.06 -30.55 -1.20
C GLU A 19 24.25 -29.12 -0.67
N GLU A 20 24.52 -28.19 -1.58
CA GLU A 20 24.49 -26.77 -1.25
C GLU A 20 23.08 -26.43 -0.73
N ILE A 21 23.00 -26.00 0.53
CA ILE A 21 21.75 -25.55 1.13
C ILE A 21 21.28 -24.33 0.34
N PHE A 22 20.18 -24.47 -0.35
CA PHE A 22 19.54 -23.37 -1.04
C PHE A 22 18.60 -22.64 -0.08
N TRP A 23 18.65 -21.31 -0.03
CA TRP A 23 17.82 -20.51 0.88
C TRP A 23 16.98 -19.48 0.13
N ASP A 24 15.82 -19.18 0.70
CA ASP A 24 14.82 -18.27 0.13
C ASP A 24 15.00 -16.82 0.59
N THR A 25 15.53 -16.63 1.79
CA THR A 25 15.66 -15.32 2.43
C THR A 25 16.96 -15.24 3.20
N THR A 26 17.66 -14.09 3.10
CA THR A 26 18.83 -13.77 3.94
C THR A 26 18.42 -12.67 4.92
N ILE A 27 18.67 -12.87 6.21
CA ILE A 27 18.37 -11.92 7.30
C ILE A 27 19.66 -11.46 7.93
N LYS A 28 19.76 -10.16 8.19
CA LYS A 28 20.83 -9.56 8.96
C LYS A 28 20.63 -9.80 10.44
N LEU A 29 21.63 -10.38 11.13
CA LEU A 29 21.61 -10.51 12.57
C LEU A 29 21.46 -9.13 13.24
N ALA A 30 20.50 -9.02 14.16
CA ALA A 30 20.21 -7.83 14.96
C ALA A 30 19.81 -8.29 16.36
N GLU A 31 19.94 -7.45 17.37
CA GLU A 31 19.61 -7.75 18.78
C GLU A 31 18.24 -8.44 18.95
N ASN A 32 17.28 -7.96 18.17
CA ASN A 32 15.98 -8.63 17.97
C ASN A 32 15.82 -8.90 16.48
N MET A 33 15.52 -10.13 16.11
CA MET A 33 15.30 -10.50 14.71
C MET A 33 13.99 -11.27 14.54
N THR A 34 13.45 -11.21 13.34
CA THR A 34 12.20 -11.89 12.98
C THR A 34 12.45 -12.81 11.80
N LEU A 35 12.11 -14.08 11.95
CA LEU A 35 12.17 -15.08 10.88
C LEU A 35 10.75 -15.25 10.33
N GLU A 36 10.49 -14.62 9.18
CA GLU A 36 9.15 -14.61 8.59
C GLU A 36 8.84 -15.93 7.89
N CYS A 37 7.75 -16.58 8.32
CA CYS A 37 7.21 -17.76 7.68
C CYS A 37 5.69 -17.68 7.60
N VAL A 38 5.19 -17.34 6.43
CA VAL A 38 3.76 -17.29 6.12
C VAL A 38 3.49 -18.25 4.97
N TYR A 39 2.64 -19.24 5.21
CA TYR A 39 2.22 -20.18 4.18
C TYR A 39 1.19 -19.53 3.24
N PRO A 40 1.41 -19.55 1.92
CA PRO A 40 0.64 -18.72 0.97
C PRO A 40 -0.75 -19.28 0.62
N SER A 41 -1.13 -20.45 1.11
CA SER A 41 -2.40 -21.12 0.78
C SER A 41 -3.34 -21.23 1.98
N MET A 42 -4.62 -21.50 1.70
CA MET A 42 -5.68 -21.73 2.69
C MET A 42 -5.93 -23.23 2.93
N ASP A 43 -4.94 -24.07 2.68
CA ASP A 43 -5.03 -25.51 2.93
C ASP A 43 -5.16 -25.81 4.42
N ILE A 44 -5.60 -27.04 4.73
CA ILE A 44 -5.71 -27.50 6.13
C ILE A 44 -4.30 -27.71 6.66
N LEU A 45 -3.91 -26.91 7.64
CA LEU A 45 -2.64 -27.03 8.34
C LEU A 45 -2.75 -28.10 9.43
N THR A 46 -1.85 -29.06 9.40
CA THR A 46 -1.81 -30.15 10.38
C THR A 46 -0.73 -29.94 11.42
N GLN A 47 0.43 -29.46 11.02
CA GLN A 47 1.57 -29.18 11.90
C GLN A 47 2.49 -28.16 11.24
N MET A 48 3.16 -27.36 12.06
CA MET A 48 4.18 -26.41 11.63
C MET A 48 5.38 -26.50 12.57
N GLU A 49 6.60 -26.45 11.99
CA GLU A 49 7.84 -26.72 12.72
C GLU A 49 8.93 -25.76 12.29
N TRP A 50 9.74 -25.36 13.27
CA TRP A 50 10.96 -24.59 13.05
C TRP A 50 12.18 -25.38 13.47
N PHE A 51 13.18 -25.37 12.62
CA PHE A 51 14.47 -26.02 12.84
C PHE A 51 15.63 -25.05 12.59
N LYS A 52 16.70 -25.20 13.36
CA LYS A 52 18.01 -24.70 13.00
C LYS A 52 18.75 -25.81 12.25
N ILE A 53 19.32 -25.49 11.10
CA ILE A 53 20.04 -26.44 10.25
C ILE A 53 21.52 -26.36 10.63
N ASN A 54 22.04 -27.39 11.22
CA ASN A 54 23.46 -27.60 11.46
C ASN A 54 23.99 -28.57 10.37
N SER A 55 25.29 -28.63 10.18
CA SER A 55 25.96 -29.38 9.08
C SER A 55 25.52 -30.84 8.92
N MET A 56 24.92 -31.46 9.93
CA MET A 56 24.50 -32.85 9.90
C MET A 56 23.07 -33.12 10.44
N GLU A 57 22.47 -32.17 11.14
CA GLU A 57 21.21 -32.38 11.83
C GLU A 57 20.31 -31.14 11.79
N LYS A 58 19.00 -31.39 11.84
CA LYS A 58 17.99 -30.33 12.06
C LYS A 58 17.64 -30.29 13.55
N GLU A 59 18.06 -29.23 14.21
CA GLU A 59 17.75 -28.98 15.63
C GLU A 59 16.37 -28.34 15.75
N PRO A 60 15.40 -28.94 16.45
CA PRO A 60 14.07 -28.39 16.58
C PRO A 60 14.06 -27.17 17.52
N ILE A 61 13.45 -26.09 17.08
CA ILE A 61 13.26 -24.85 17.85
C ILE A 61 11.85 -24.78 18.42
N ALA A 62 10.85 -24.89 17.55
CA ALA A 62 9.46 -24.73 17.93
C ALA A 62 8.55 -25.61 17.06
N ILE A 63 7.47 -26.07 17.65
CA ILE A 63 6.43 -26.84 16.99
C ILE A 63 5.08 -26.21 17.32
N PHE A 64 4.26 -26.05 16.31
CA PHE A 64 2.85 -25.68 16.47
C PHE A 64 1.94 -26.75 15.87
N SER A 65 0.91 -27.10 16.62
CA SER A 65 -0.16 -27.94 16.14
C SER A 65 -1.53 -27.34 16.53
N PRO A 66 -2.52 -27.33 15.65
CA PRO A 66 -3.86 -26.85 15.97
C PRO A 66 -4.48 -27.53 17.17
N THR A 67 -4.08 -28.79 17.46
CA THR A 67 -4.62 -29.61 18.56
C THR A 67 -3.85 -29.44 19.87
N HIS A 68 -2.53 -29.19 19.82
CA HIS A 68 -1.67 -29.19 21.02
C HIS A 68 -1.09 -27.77 21.31
N GLY A 69 -1.34 -26.81 20.43
CA GLY A 69 -0.79 -25.47 20.58
C GLY A 69 0.70 -25.36 20.26
N VAL A 70 1.37 -24.41 20.90
CA VAL A 70 2.79 -24.08 20.71
C VAL A 70 3.66 -24.80 21.72
N ILE A 71 4.74 -25.41 21.26
CA ILE A 71 5.83 -25.97 22.08
C ILE A 71 7.14 -25.37 21.59
N ILE A 72 7.86 -24.63 22.44
CA ILE A 72 9.20 -24.12 22.18
C ILE A 72 10.19 -25.00 22.96
N ARG A 73 11.27 -25.41 22.29
CA ARG A 73 12.30 -26.28 22.87
C ARG A 73 13.39 -25.48 23.57
N GLU A 74 14.00 -26.06 24.60
CA GLU A 74 15.26 -25.57 25.14
C GLU A 74 16.38 -25.73 24.08
N PRO A 75 17.32 -24.72 23.95
CA PRO A 75 17.50 -23.54 24.81
C PRO A 75 16.77 -22.26 24.31
N TYR A 76 15.74 -22.38 23.49
CA TYR A 76 15.05 -21.27 22.83
C TYR A 76 13.85 -20.71 23.63
N ALA A 77 13.38 -21.43 24.66
CA ALA A 77 12.12 -21.15 25.35
C ALA A 77 11.99 -19.73 25.91
N ASP A 78 13.09 -19.17 26.44
CA ASP A 78 13.10 -17.83 27.08
C ASP A 78 13.32 -16.67 26.09
N ARG A 79 13.73 -16.95 24.86
CA ARG A 79 14.14 -15.91 23.91
C ARG A 79 13.49 -15.97 22.54
N VAL A 80 12.62 -16.95 22.32
CA VAL A 80 11.87 -17.13 21.08
C VAL A 80 10.39 -17.11 21.37
N SER A 81 9.65 -16.40 20.54
CA SER A 81 8.19 -16.35 20.60
C SER A 81 7.59 -16.27 19.20
N PHE A 82 6.33 -16.69 19.04
CA PHE A 82 5.61 -16.42 17.81
C PHE A 82 5.14 -14.97 17.78
N LEU A 83 5.36 -14.27 16.66
CA LEU A 83 5.06 -12.84 16.54
C LEU A 83 3.55 -12.57 16.66
N ASN A 84 2.72 -13.45 16.10
CA ASN A 84 1.27 -13.34 16.16
C ASN A 84 0.68 -14.27 17.23
N SER A 85 0.37 -13.71 18.38
CA SER A 85 -0.29 -14.44 19.48
C SER A 85 -1.73 -14.88 19.15
N THR A 86 -2.39 -14.23 18.20
CA THR A 86 -3.74 -14.55 17.68
C THR A 86 -3.70 -15.42 16.44
N MET A 87 -2.56 -15.99 16.12
CA MET A 87 -2.26 -16.90 15.01
C MET A 87 -3.27 -16.82 13.85
N ALA A 88 -2.97 -15.98 12.88
CA ALA A 88 -3.46 -16.28 11.55
C ALA A 88 -3.04 -17.72 11.26
N PRO A 89 -3.96 -18.63 10.90
CA PRO A 89 -3.67 -20.07 10.87
C PRO A 89 -2.52 -20.46 9.94
N ASN A 90 -2.00 -19.54 9.15
CA ASN A 90 -0.92 -19.73 8.18
C ASN A 90 0.36 -18.91 8.47
N ASP A 91 0.42 -18.15 9.57
CA ASP A 91 1.57 -17.33 9.94
C ASP A 91 2.24 -17.86 11.21
N ILE A 92 3.42 -18.44 11.06
CA ILE A 92 4.26 -18.97 12.14
C ILE A 92 5.58 -18.23 12.25
N THR A 93 5.58 -16.95 11.94
CA THR A 93 6.73 -16.07 12.07
C THR A 93 7.27 -16.10 13.50
N LEU A 94 8.58 -16.41 13.65
CA LEU A 94 9.28 -16.39 14.93
C LEU A 94 9.94 -15.03 15.17
N SER A 95 9.87 -14.57 16.42
CA SER A 95 10.63 -13.46 16.94
C SER A 95 11.68 -13.98 17.90
N PHE A 96 12.95 -13.60 17.67
CA PHE A 96 14.10 -13.86 18.53
C PHE A 96 14.46 -12.59 19.27
N HIS A 97 14.71 -12.72 20.57
CA HIS A 97 15.21 -11.67 21.46
C HIS A 97 16.59 -12.02 21.97
N ASN A 98 17.41 -11.00 22.28
CA ASN A 98 18.76 -11.18 22.78
C ASN A 98 19.59 -12.14 21.92
N THR A 99 19.61 -11.90 20.61
CA THR A 99 20.37 -12.71 19.67
C THR A 99 21.88 -12.53 19.86
N SER A 100 22.62 -13.54 19.47
CA SER A 100 24.07 -13.58 19.54
C SER A 100 24.66 -14.14 18.23
N GLU A 101 25.99 -14.12 18.11
CA GLU A 101 26.68 -14.73 16.97
C GLU A 101 26.38 -16.23 16.82
N ALA A 102 26.00 -16.90 17.90
CA ALA A 102 25.57 -18.30 17.85
C ALA A 102 24.27 -18.50 17.07
N ASP A 103 23.51 -17.44 16.83
CA ASP A 103 22.26 -17.47 16.06
C ASP A 103 22.48 -17.29 14.55
N VAL A 104 23.71 -17.05 14.11
CA VAL A 104 24.08 -17.09 12.71
C VAL A 104 23.93 -18.53 12.19
N GLY A 105 23.42 -18.68 10.96
CA GLY A 105 23.24 -19.99 10.35
C GLY A 105 21.96 -20.10 9.54
N TYR A 106 21.56 -21.34 9.27
CA TYR A 106 20.37 -21.63 8.47
C TYR A 106 19.22 -22.10 9.36
N TYR A 107 18.05 -21.63 9.01
CA TYR A 107 16.79 -21.96 9.67
C TYR A 107 15.79 -22.47 8.65
N SER A 108 15.00 -23.45 9.02
CA SER A 108 13.97 -24.03 8.17
C SER A 108 12.62 -23.98 8.85
N CYS A 109 11.66 -23.44 8.13
CA CYS A 109 10.25 -23.45 8.50
C CYS A 109 9.53 -24.50 7.67
N PHE A 110 8.97 -25.54 8.34
CA PHE A 110 8.17 -26.56 7.73
C PHE A 110 6.68 -26.37 8.03
N VAL A 111 5.88 -26.52 6.99
CA VAL A 111 4.41 -26.48 7.09
C VAL A 111 3.87 -27.77 6.50
N HIS A 112 3.19 -28.55 7.33
CA HIS A 112 2.51 -29.78 6.93
C HIS A 112 1.04 -29.49 6.62
N THR A 113 0.63 -29.80 5.40
CA THR A 113 -0.73 -29.50 4.92
C THR A 113 -1.41 -30.76 4.39
N PHE A 114 -2.74 -30.74 4.38
CA PHE A 114 -3.52 -31.79 3.74
C PHE A 114 -4.45 -31.14 2.69
N PRO A 115 -4.52 -31.67 1.47
CA PRO A 115 -3.81 -32.85 0.93
C PRO A 115 -2.46 -32.54 0.26
N GLN A 116 -1.99 -31.29 0.26
CA GLN A 116 -0.84 -30.83 -0.55
C GLN A 116 0.52 -31.37 -0.09
N GLY A 117 0.61 -31.86 1.16
CA GLY A 117 1.85 -32.39 1.72
C GLY A 117 2.67 -31.34 2.48
N THR A 118 3.99 -31.30 2.25
CA THR A 118 4.90 -30.42 3.00
C THR A 118 5.36 -29.23 2.17
N TRP A 119 5.47 -28.08 2.82
CA TRP A 119 6.06 -26.88 2.30
C TRP A 119 7.19 -26.43 3.23
N GLU A 120 8.32 -26.04 2.67
CA GLU A 120 9.50 -25.63 3.43
C GLU A 120 10.02 -24.29 2.91
N LYS A 121 10.37 -23.38 3.82
CA LYS A 121 11.10 -22.14 3.54
C LYS A 121 12.39 -22.15 4.33
N VAL A 122 13.52 -21.89 3.66
CA VAL A 122 14.83 -21.82 4.28
C VAL A 122 15.29 -20.37 4.38
N ILE A 123 15.77 -19.99 5.56
CA ILE A 123 16.24 -18.65 5.89
C ILE A 123 17.68 -18.73 6.34
N GLN A 124 18.54 -17.89 5.76
CA GLN A 124 19.92 -17.72 6.20
C GLN A 124 20.02 -16.48 7.08
N VAL A 125 20.56 -16.61 8.28
CA VAL A 125 20.95 -15.49 9.15
C VAL A 125 22.43 -15.26 9.05
N VAL A 126 22.84 -14.04 8.72
CA VAL A 126 24.25 -13.66 8.51
C VAL A 126 24.66 -12.54 9.48
N GLN A 127 25.97 -12.45 9.74
CA GLN A 127 26.51 -11.32 10.53
C GLN A 127 26.29 -9.99 9.80
N PRO A 128 26.20 -8.87 10.54
CA PRO A 128 26.00 -7.53 9.96
C PRO A 128 27.03 -7.15 8.90
N ASP A 129 28.28 -7.56 9.08
CA ASP A 129 29.39 -7.23 8.19
C ASP A 129 29.34 -8.05 6.87
N SER A 130 28.70 -9.22 6.91
CA SER A 130 28.50 -10.07 5.75
C SER A 130 27.21 -9.76 5.00
N PHE A 131 26.37 -8.86 5.55
CA PHE A 131 25.12 -8.46 4.93
C PHE A 131 25.37 -7.27 3.99
N GLU A 132 25.53 -7.54 2.69
CA GLU A 132 25.71 -6.48 1.69
C GLU A 132 24.46 -5.62 1.52
N ILE A 133 24.56 -4.36 1.96
CA ILE A 133 23.55 -3.35 1.66
C ILE A 133 24.07 -2.42 0.58
N ALA A 134 23.25 -2.29 -0.47
CA ALA A 134 23.20 -1.17 -1.39
C ALA A 134 24.42 -0.91 -2.26
N MET A 135 24.47 -1.56 -3.38
CA MET A 135 25.01 -0.92 -4.58
C MET A 135 24.11 0.25 -4.99
N PRO A 136 24.70 1.34 -5.54
CA PRO A 136 23.91 2.43 -6.10
C PRO A 136 22.96 1.85 -7.17
N SER A 137 21.70 2.29 -7.18
CA SER A 137 20.74 1.81 -8.18
C SER A 137 21.13 2.30 -9.57
N ASN A 138 21.18 1.38 -10.54
CA ASN A 138 21.47 1.67 -11.94
C ASN A 138 20.28 2.35 -12.64
N SER A 139 19.07 2.14 -12.15
CA SER A 139 17.85 2.72 -12.70
C SER A 139 16.77 2.95 -11.63
N HIS A 140 15.89 3.89 -11.90
CA HIS A 140 14.74 4.19 -11.04
C HIS A 140 13.46 4.12 -11.86
N MET A 141 12.50 3.34 -11.39
CA MET A 141 11.19 3.18 -11.97
C MET A 141 10.12 3.66 -10.99
N VAL A 142 9.18 4.45 -11.47
CA VAL A 142 8.03 4.91 -10.69
C VAL A 142 6.76 4.30 -11.30
N SER A 143 5.88 3.79 -10.47
CA SER A 143 4.60 3.21 -10.89
C SER A 143 3.47 3.64 -9.98
N GLU A 144 2.25 3.57 -10.49
CA GLU A 144 1.02 3.75 -9.72
C GLU A 144 0.59 2.40 -9.13
N PRO A 145 -0.13 2.39 -7.98
CA PRO A 145 -0.72 1.18 -7.43
C PRO A 145 -1.67 0.51 -8.43
N GLY A 146 -1.71 -0.81 -8.42
CA GLY A 146 -2.60 -1.59 -9.29
C GLY A 146 -2.08 -1.83 -10.70
N LYS A 147 -0.93 -1.27 -11.08
CA LYS A 147 -0.28 -1.55 -12.38
C LYS A 147 0.57 -2.82 -12.31
N ASN A 148 0.82 -3.42 -13.47
CA ASN A 148 1.83 -4.47 -13.60
C ASN A 148 3.16 -3.81 -13.95
N VAL A 149 4.20 -4.11 -13.17
CA VAL A 149 5.55 -3.56 -13.38
C VAL A 149 6.47 -4.64 -13.90
N THR A 150 7.19 -4.36 -14.98
CA THR A 150 8.22 -5.25 -15.54
C THR A 150 9.59 -4.66 -15.25
N LEU A 151 10.41 -5.41 -14.52
CA LEU A 151 11.83 -5.11 -14.32
C LEU A 151 12.64 -5.97 -15.26
N LEU A 152 13.55 -5.35 -16.01
CA LEU A 152 14.37 -6.01 -17.04
C LEU A 152 15.85 -5.78 -16.76
N CYS A 153 16.65 -6.83 -16.83
CA CYS A 153 18.10 -6.75 -16.87
C CYS A 153 18.67 -7.45 -18.10
N GLN A 154 19.77 -6.92 -18.59
CA GLN A 154 20.45 -7.46 -19.76
C GLN A 154 21.95 -7.53 -19.53
N LEU A 155 22.52 -8.72 -19.68
CA LEU A 155 23.95 -8.99 -19.59
C LEU A 155 24.71 -8.19 -20.65
N GLN A 156 25.72 -7.43 -20.24
CA GLN A 156 26.58 -6.64 -21.13
C GLN A 156 27.80 -7.42 -21.58
N THR A 157 28.36 -8.23 -20.68
CA THR A 157 29.55 -9.06 -20.92
C THR A 157 29.27 -10.26 -21.82
N LYS A 158 30.33 -10.88 -22.37
CA LYS A 158 30.20 -11.99 -23.35
C LYS A 158 30.47 -13.38 -22.77
N TRP A 159 30.75 -13.49 -21.47
CA TRP A 159 31.03 -14.79 -20.85
C TRP A 159 29.73 -15.65 -20.73
N PRO A 160 29.89 -16.99 -20.68
CA PRO A 160 28.75 -17.90 -20.57
C PRO A 160 28.14 -17.81 -19.18
N VAL A 161 26.82 -17.57 -19.12
CA VAL A 161 26.05 -17.47 -17.87
C VAL A 161 25.51 -18.84 -17.51
N GLN A 162 25.66 -19.22 -16.25
CA GLN A 162 25.09 -20.42 -15.68
C GLN A 162 23.69 -20.19 -15.14
N GLN A 163 23.54 -19.09 -14.37
CA GLN A 163 22.27 -18.76 -13.73
C GLN A 163 22.03 -17.25 -13.65
N VAL A 164 20.78 -16.90 -13.48
CA VAL A 164 20.35 -15.53 -13.16
C VAL A 164 19.40 -15.57 -11.97
N THR A 165 19.66 -14.69 -10.99
CA THR A 165 18.85 -14.53 -9.79
C THR A 165 18.22 -13.17 -9.76
N TRP A 166 17.00 -13.09 -9.20
CA TRP A 166 16.32 -11.86 -8.86
C TRP A 166 16.03 -11.84 -7.37
N GLU A 167 16.34 -10.72 -6.74
CA GLU A 167 16.17 -10.52 -5.30
C GLU A 167 15.54 -9.16 -5.00
N LYS A 168 14.80 -9.10 -3.92
CA LYS A 168 14.32 -7.85 -3.33
C LYS A 168 15.16 -7.52 -2.12
N ILE A 169 15.78 -6.35 -2.12
CA ILE A 169 16.68 -5.90 -1.04
C ILE A 169 15.92 -4.95 -0.14
N GLN A 170 15.90 -5.27 1.14
CA GLN A 170 15.36 -4.46 2.23
C GLN A 170 16.47 -4.18 3.26
N PRO A 171 16.32 -3.21 4.18
CA PRO A 171 17.39 -2.83 5.11
C PRO A 171 17.93 -3.96 6.01
N HIS A 172 17.09 -4.95 6.32
CA HIS A 172 17.43 -6.07 7.21
C HIS A 172 17.21 -7.44 6.59
N GLN A 173 16.73 -7.48 5.34
CA GLN A 173 16.32 -8.72 4.68
C GLN A 173 16.54 -8.65 3.18
N ILE A 174 16.99 -9.75 2.60
CA ILE A 174 17.08 -9.95 1.15
C ILE A 174 16.25 -11.18 0.82
N ASP A 175 15.23 -11.02 -0.01
CA ASP A 175 14.35 -12.09 -0.45
C ASP A 175 14.70 -12.54 -1.86
N LEU A 176 14.91 -13.82 -2.05
CA LEU A 176 15.02 -14.41 -3.37
C LEU A 176 13.65 -14.44 -4.03
N LEU A 177 13.51 -13.82 -5.18
CA LEU A 177 12.27 -13.80 -5.96
C LEU A 177 12.21 -14.96 -6.95
N THR A 178 13.31 -15.21 -7.63
CA THR A 178 13.44 -16.32 -8.59
C THR A 178 14.91 -16.58 -8.91
N CYS A 179 15.21 -17.82 -9.24
CA CYS A 179 16.51 -18.23 -9.73
C CYS A 179 16.31 -19.11 -10.99
N CYS A 180 16.89 -18.70 -12.11
CA CYS A 180 16.82 -19.42 -13.36
C CYS A 180 18.19 -20.04 -13.70
N ASN A 181 18.24 -21.36 -13.78
CA ASN A 181 19.39 -22.09 -14.32
C ASN A 181 19.32 -22.05 -15.86
N LEU A 182 20.20 -21.28 -16.48
CA LEU A 182 20.18 -21.03 -17.91
C LEU A 182 20.72 -22.21 -18.73
N PHE A 183 21.46 -23.14 -18.11
CA PHE A 183 21.88 -24.37 -18.80
C PHE A 183 20.72 -25.33 -18.99
N GLN A 184 19.87 -25.45 -17.96
CA GLN A 184 18.76 -26.38 -17.95
C GLN A 184 17.46 -25.78 -18.42
N GLY A 185 17.36 -24.44 -18.47
CA GLY A 185 16.09 -23.71 -18.67
C GLY A 185 15.09 -23.96 -17.53
N ARG A 186 15.58 -24.25 -16.33
CA ARG A 186 14.74 -24.52 -15.15
C ARG A 186 14.72 -23.33 -14.23
N ASN A 187 13.51 -23.02 -13.76
CA ASN A 187 13.28 -21.95 -12.82
C ASN A 187 13.03 -22.54 -11.42
N TYR A 188 13.73 -22.01 -10.43
CA TYR A 188 13.41 -22.27 -9.02
C TYR A 188 12.28 -21.35 -8.58
N THR A 189 11.24 -21.92 -8.03
CA THR A 189 10.12 -21.16 -7.47
C THR A 189 10.43 -20.82 -6.01
N SER A 190 10.74 -19.56 -5.75
CA SER A 190 11.01 -19.09 -4.39
C SER A 190 9.76 -19.14 -3.51
N LYS A 191 9.98 -19.13 -2.22
CA LYS A 191 8.93 -19.06 -1.20
C LYS A 191 8.53 -17.61 -0.85
N TYR A 192 8.84 -16.67 -1.73
CA TYR A 192 8.40 -15.29 -1.58
C TYR A 192 6.88 -15.22 -1.67
N GLN A 193 6.25 -14.51 -0.75
CA GLN A 193 4.79 -14.49 -0.61
C GLN A 193 4.06 -13.90 -1.82
N ARG A 194 4.72 -12.95 -2.47
CA ARG A 194 4.15 -12.23 -3.61
C ARG A 194 4.37 -13.01 -4.90
N GLN A 195 3.33 -13.15 -5.69
CA GLN A 195 3.44 -13.76 -7.01
C GLN A 195 4.32 -12.90 -7.92
N ILE A 196 5.37 -13.53 -8.46
CA ILE A 196 6.28 -12.96 -9.44
C ILE A 196 6.18 -13.81 -10.70
N LEU A 197 5.99 -13.16 -11.84
CA LEU A 197 5.97 -13.84 -13.13
C LEU A 197 7.31 -13.63 -13.83
N THR A 198 7.90 -14.71 -14.35
CA THR A 198 9.16 -14.68 -15.08
C THR A 198 9.21 -15.80 -16.11
N THR A 199 10.12 -15.71 -17.05
CA THR A 199 10.45 -16.80 -17.98
C THR A 199 11.92 -17.14 -17.84
N CYS A 200 12.22 -18.46 -17.81
CA CYS A 200 13.56 -18.98 -17.77
C CYS A 200 13.86 -19.63 -19.11
N THR A 201 14.60 -18.93 -19.98
CA THR A 201 14.94 -19.41 -21.31
C THR A 201 16.41 -19.75 -21.35
N GLN A 202 16.73 -20.99 -21.80
CA GLN A 202 18.10 -21.49 -21.94
C GLN A 202 18.96 -20.53 -22.77
N GLY A 203 20.16 -20.22 -22.27
CA GLY A 203 21.13 -19.37 -22.93
C GLY A 203 20.74 -17.91 -23.09
N SER A 204 19.66 -17.47 -22.44
CA SER A 204 19.19 -16.07 -22.52
C SER A 204 20.19 -15.10 -21.88
N ARG A 205 20.41 -13.98 -22.53
CA ARG A 205 21.20 -12.85 -22.02
C ARG A 205 20.34 -11.73 -21.46
N ARG A 206 19.02 -11.93 -21.42
CA ARG A 206 18.02 -11.02 -20.84
C ARG A 206 17.19 -11.79 -19.86
N SER A 207 16.93 -11.16 -18.75
CA SER A 207 16.02 -11.69 -17.74
C SER A 207 15.06 -10.59 -17.30
N PHE A 208 13.84 -10.96 -17.01
CA PHE A 208 12.84 -10.03 -16.51
C PHE A 208 11.95 -10.69 -15.46
N ILE A 209 11.42 -9.86 -14.60
CA ILE A 209 10.34 -10.22 -13.69
C ILE A 209 9.17 -9.27 -13.89
N ILE A 210 7.96 -9.79 -13.75
CA ILE A 210 6.73 -9.00 -13.73
C ILE A 210 6.12 -9.10 -12.34
N ILE A 211 5.91 -7.95 -11.71
CA ILE A 211 5.22 -7.81 -10.44
C ILE A 211 3.78 -7.36 -10.77
N PRO A 212 2.78 -8.24 -10.68
CA PRO A 212 1.41 -7.88 -11.03
C PRO A 212 0.78 -7.05 -9.92
N ASN A 213 -0.07 -6.10 -10.30
CA ASN A 213 -0.90 -5.32 -9.38
C ASN A 213 -0.09 -4.72 -8.20
N VAL A 214 0.95 -3.92 -8.53
CA VAL A 214 1.88 -3.39 -7.53
C VAL A 214 1.19 -2.53 -6.46
N THR A 215 1.73 -2.60 -5.25
CA THR A 215 1.28 -1.85 -4.07
C THR A 215 2.46 -1.09 -3.46
N ALA A 216 2.22 -0.21 -2.49
CA ALA A 216 3.28 0.54 -1.81
C ALA A 216 4.34 -0.40 -1.18
N SER A 217 3.95 -1.59 -0.71
CA SER A 217 4.87 -2.60 -0.15
C SER A 217 5.83 -3.21 -1.17
N ASP A 218 5.54 -3.08 -2.47
CA ASP A 218 6.44 -3.51 -3.54
C ASP A 218 7.56 -2.49 -3.81
N SER A 219 7.48 -1.28 -3.24
CA SER A 219 8.56 -0.31 -3.31
C SER A 219 9.83 -0.85 -2.65
N GLY A 220 10.99 -0.61 -3.27
CA GLY A 220 12.26 -1.12 -2.76
C GLY A 220 13.33 -1.22 -3.83
N LEU A 221 14.43 -1.87 -3.47
CA LEU A 221 15.52 -2.18 -4.38
C LEU A 221 15.37 -3.62 -4.86
N TYR A 222 15.57 -3.81 -6.15
CA TYR A 222 15.55 -5.10 -6.81
C TYR A 222 16.90 -5.35 -7.47
N ARG A 223 17.50 -6.50 -7.19
CA ARG A 223 18.79 -6.91 -7.71
C ARG A 223 18.60 -8.06 -8.69
N CYS A 224 19.17 -7.90 -9.89
CA CYS A 224 19.33 -8.97 -10.87
C CYS A 224 20.81 -9.30 -10.96
N CYS A 225 21.18 -10.56 -10.77
CA CYS A 225 22.57 -11.01 -10.83
C CYS A 225 22.71 -12.15 -11.83
N PHE A 226 23.55 -11.97 -12.86
CA PHE A 226 24.00 -13.04 -13.76
C PHE A 226 25.29 -13.62 -13.20
N GLN A 227 25.37 -14.93 -13.11
CA GLN A 227 26.53 -15.65 -12.58
C GLN A 227 27.01 -16.67 -13.58
N ALA A 228 28.33 -16.70 -13.80
CA ALA A 228 29.03 -17.72 -14.61
C ALA A 228 29.47 -18.90 -13.75
N SER A 229 29.71 -20.04 -14.37
CA SER A 229 30.34 -21.20 -13.73
C SER A 229 31.79 -20.94 -13.28
N THR A 230 32.43 -19.91 -13.82
CA THR A 230 33.78 -19.45 -13.46
C THR A 230 33.83 -18.58 -12.23
N GLY A 231 32.67 -18.22 -11.65
CA GLY A 231 32.55 -17.34 -10.49
C GLY A 231 32.42 -15.85 -10.83
N GLU A 232 32.51 -15.47 -12.09
CA GLU A 232 32.24 -14.10 -12.54
C GLU A 232 30.78 -13.78 -12.39
N ASN A 233 30.46 -12.52 -12.01
CA ASN A 233 29.09 -12.06 -11.90
C ASN A 233 28.91 -10.65 -12.47
N GLU A 234 27.71 -10.35 -12.94
CA GLU A 234 27.29 -9.03 -13.37
C GLU A 234 25.95 -8.71 -12.73
N THR A 235 25.93 -7.62 -11.96
CA THR A 235 24.80 -7.28 -11.09
C THR A 235 24.18 -5.95 -11.49
N PHE A 236 22.86 -5.91 -11.54
CA PHE A 236 22.04 -4.73 -11.83
C PHE A 236 21.12 -4.48 -10.66
N VAL A 237 21.10 -3.23 -10.16
CA VAL A 237 20.20 -2.81 -9.08
C VAL A 237 19.23 -1.77 -9.61
N MET A 238 17.95 -1.99 -9.40
CA MET A 238 16.86 -1.12 -9.82
C MET A 238 16.03 -0.70 -8.61
N ARG A 239 15.67 0.58 -8.55
CA ARG A 239 14.75 1.09 -7.53
C ARG A 239 13.34 1.16 -8.12
N LEU A 240 12.39 0.48 -7.49
CA LEU A 240 10.97 0.64 -7.75
C LEU A 240 10.36 1.53 -6.68
N THR A 241 9.64 2.57 -7.09
CA THR A 241 8.82 3.40 -6.21
C THR A 241 7.37 3.32 -6.69
N VAL A 242 6.51 2.78 -5.86
CA VAL A 242 5.07 2.79 -6.09
C VAL A 242 4.50 3.97 -5.32
N THR A 243 3.91 4.92 -6.06
CA THR A 243 3.30 6.11 -5.46
C THR A 243 2.08 5.71 -4.63
N ASP A 244 1.89 6.42 -3.53
CA ASP A 244 0.67 6.25 -2.73
C ASP A 244 -0.53 6.76 -3.52
N GLY A 245 -1.21 6.12 -4.33
CA GLY A 245 -2.35 6.55 -5.18
C GLY A 245 -3.35 7.56 -4.58
N LYS A 246 -2.93 8.26 -3.55
CA LYS A 246 -3.53 9.49 -3.05
C LYS A 246 -3.31 10.56 -4.13
N THR A 247 -4.21 10.58 -5.14
CA THR A 247 -4.51 11.86 -5.79
C THR A 247 -4.66 12.87 -4.65
N ASP A 248 -3.87 13.92 -4.68
CA ASP A 248 -3.97 15.03 -3.74
C ASP A 248 -5.37 15.62 -3.80
N ASN A 249 -6.32 14.97 -3.12
CA ASN A 249 -7.67 15.49 -2.86
C ASN A 249 -7.59 16.79 -2.06
N GLN A 250 -6.41 17.15 -1.57
CA GLN A 250 -6.16 18.42 -0.92
C GLN A 250 -6.42 19.58 -1.88
N TYR A 251 -6.01 19.50 -3.15
CA TYR A 251 -6.32 20.51 -4.17
C TYR A 251 -7.82 20.63 -4.44
N ILE A 252 -8.56 19.52 -4.48
CA ILE A 252 -10.01 19.53 -4.67
C ILE A 252 -10.70 20.18 -3.47
N LEU A 253 -10.27 19.90 -2.25
CA LEU A 253 -10.76 20.55 -1.03
C LEU A 253 -10.45 22.05 -0.99
N PHE A 254 -9.25 22.47 -1.38
CA PHE A 254 -8.88 23.89 -1.47
C PHE A 254 -9.65 24.63 -2.57
N MET A 255 -9.84 24.00 -3.73
CA MET A 255 -10.63 24.59 -4.83
C MET A 255 -12.11 24.70 -4.45
N ALA A 256 -12.70 23.65 -3.87
CA ALA A 256 -14.09 23.68 -3.41
C ALA A 256 -14.32 24.68 -2.25
N GLY A 257 -13.40 24.74 -1.29
CA GLY A 257 -13.45 25.70 -0.18
C GLY A 257 -13.25 27.15 -0.64
N GLY A 258 -12.32 27.38 -1.56
CA GLY A 258 -12.05 28.71 -2.13
C GLY A 258 -13.23 29.28 -2.93
N THR A 259 -13.89 28.43 -3.74
CA THR A 259 -15.08 28.85 -4.51
C THR A 259 -16.29 29.14 -3.59
N ALA A 260 -16.50 28.38 -2.53
CA ALA A 260 -17.56 28.63 -1.56
C ALA A 260 -17.36 29.97 -0.81
N LEU A 261 -16.13 30.28 -0.39
CA LEU A 261 -15.79 31.54 0.24
C LEU A 261 -16.01 32.75 -0.69
N LEU A 262 -15.61 32.62 -1.97
CA LEU A 262 -15.86 33.66 -2.97
C LEU A 262 -17.35 33.92 -3.19
N LEU A 263 -18.18 32.88 -3.28
CA LEU A 263 -19.63 33.03 -3.41
C LEU A 263 -20.25 33.72 -2.20
N LEU A 264 -19.85 33.36 -0.97
CA LEU A 264 -20.31 34.03 0.25
C LEU A 264 -19.91 35.50 0.25
N PHE A 265 -18.70 35.84 -0.20
CA PHE A 265 -18.24 37.23 -0.27
C PHE A 265 -19.06 38.07 -1.26
N VAL A 266 -19.36 37.48 -2.45
CA VAL A 266 -20.23 38.12 -3.44
C VAL A 266 -21.65 38.35 -2.89
N ILE A 267 -22.22 37.36 -2.22
CA ILE A 267 -23.54 37.49 -1.58
C ILE A 267 -23.52 38.62 -0.52
N LEU A 268 -22.49 38.71 0.31
CA LEU A 268 -22.34 39.75 1.33
C LEU A 268 -22.25 41.15 0.69
N ILE A 269 -21.44 41.30 -0.36
CA ILE A 269 -21.35 42.60 -1.07
C ILE A 269 -22.69 42.99 -1.70
N THR A 270 -23.38 42.06 -2.37
CA THR A 270 -24.67 42.34 -3.00
C THR A 270 -25.72 42.69 -1.98
N THR A 271 -25.78 42.03 -0.80
CA THR A 271 -26.71 42.39 0.28
C THR A 271 -26.42 43.76 0.84
N VAL A 272 -25.15 44.14 1.05
CA VAL A 272 -24.77 45.48 1.52
C VAL A 272 -25.17 46.54 0.48
N ILE A 273 -24.96 46.28 -0.79
CA ILE A 273 -25.34 47.20 -1.88
C ILE A 273 -26.89 47.39 -1.87
N VAL A 274 -27.65 46.31 -1.81
CA VAL A 274 -29.10 46.33 -1.81
C VAL A 274 -29.66 47.08 -0.58
N ILE A 275 -29.07 46.82 0.61
CA ILE A 275 -29.47 47.55 1.82
C ILE A 275 -29.14 49.04 1.72
N SER A 276 -27.97 49.39 1.22
CA SER A 276 -27.53 50.77 1.02
C SER A 276 -28.43 51.51 0.03
N TYR A 277 -28.73 50.86 -1.10
CA TYR A 277 -29.63 51.37 -2.14
C TYR A 277 -31.06 51.60 -1.56
N ASN A 278 -31.58 50.61 -0.83
CA ASN A 278 -32.90 50.73 -0.18
C ASN A 278 -32.93 51.83 0.90
N ARG A 279 -31.84 52.02 1.65
CA ARG A 279 -31.72 53.12 2.63
C ARG A 279 -31.68 54.48 1.91
N TRP A 280 -30.90 54.59 0.81
CA TRP A 280 -30.84 55.80 0.00
C TRP A 280 -32.20 56.15 -0.62
N ARG A 281 -32.90 55.17 -1.19
CA ARG A 281 -34.24 55.33 -1.76
C ARG A 281 -35.28 55.76 -0.71
N ARG A 282 -35.14 55.24 0.49
CA ARG A 282 -36.02 55.66 1.65
C ARG A 282 -35.70 57.09 2.13
N ARG A 283 -34.45 57.55 2.00
CA ARG A 283 -34.08 58.94 2.29
C ARG A 283 -34.66 59.89 1.26
N GLN A 284 -34.54 59.62 -0.02
CA GLN A 284 -35.12 60.39 -1.10
C GLN A 284 -36.66 60.52 -0.94
N LYS A 285 -37.38 59.44 -0.63
CA LYS A 285 -38.81 59.54 -0.39
C LYS A 285 -39.16 60.39 0.82
N ARG A 286 -38.34 60.44 1.85
CA ARG A 286 -38.53 61.32 3.03
C ARG A 286 -38.28 62.76 2.72
N ASP A 287 -37.30 63.04 1.89
CA ASP A 287 -36.99 64.40 1.52
C ASP A 287 -38.09 64.97 0.57
N LEU A 288 -38.57 64.18 -0.39
CA LEU A 288 -39.72 64.53 -1.23
C LEU A 288 -41.01 64.76 -0.39
N CYS A 289 -41.27 64.01 0.67
CA CYS A 289 -42.39 64.23 1.56
C CYS A 289 -42.22 65.53 2.38
N LYS A 290 -40.99 65.86 2.79
CA LYS A 290 -40.75 67.13 3.51
C LYS A 290 -40.96 68.35 2.59
N ASP A 291 -40.47 68.30 1.38
CA ASP A 291 -40.64 69.40 0.40
C ASP A 291 -42.13 69.60 0.07
N PHE A 292 -42.93 68.50 0.01
CA PHE A 292 -44.37 68.58 -0.23
C PHE A 292 -45.11 69.26 0.97
N TRP A 293 -44.74 68.90 2.24
CA TRP A 293 -45.30 69.48 3.41
C TRP A 293 -44.91 70.95 3.64
N ASP A 294 -43.68 71.36 3.26
CA ASP A 294 -43.22 72.72 3.34
C ASP A 294 -43.85 73.62 2.26
N THR A 295 -44.18 73.04 1.09
CA THR A 295 -44.92 73.78 0.04
C THR A 295 -46.38 73.99 0.42
N GLN A 296 -47.01 73.11 1.17
CA GLN A 296 -48.41 73.21 1.62
C GLN A 296 -48.60 74.25 2.77
N LYS A 297 -47.52 74.52 3.51
CA LYS A 297 -47.56 75.56 4.60
C LYS A 297 -47.38 76.97 4.05
N LYS A 298 -47.09 77.19 2.78
CA LYS A 298 -46.88 78.51 2.15
C LYS A 298 -48.07 78.99 1.32
N ALA A 299 -49.21 78.31 1.25
CA ALA A 299 -50.38 78.78 0.56
C ALA A 299 -51.24 79.73 1.48
N PRO A 300 -51.53 80.95 1.04
CA PRO A 300 -52.30 81.89 1.85
C PRO A 300 -53.77 81.54 1.86
N ASN A 301 -54.39 81.65 3.09
CA ASN A 301 -55.79 81.60 3.35
C ASN A 301 -56.58 82.57 2.50
N ASN A 302 -57.54 82.09 1.73
CA ASN A 302 -58.71 82.92 1.38
C ASN A 302 -60.00 82.10 1.42
N SER A 303 -60.84 82.49 2.35
CA SER A 303 -62.17 81.99 2.69
C SER A 303 -63.19 82.23 1.59
N ARG A 304 -64.03 81.17 1.36
CA ARG A 304 -65.52 81.37 1.25
C ARG A 304 -66.20 79.98 1.07
N SER A 305 -67.03 79.67 2.03
CA SER A 305 -68.21 78.78 1.91
C SER A 305 -69.37 79.56 1.38
N PRO A 306 -70.57 79.07 1.06
CA PRO A 306 -71.11 77.67 1.05
C PRO A 306 -71.97 77.37 -0.22
N THR A 307 -72.43 76.16 -0.45
CA THR A 307 -73.86 75.77 -0.56
C THR A 307 -74.07 74.37 -1.10
N SER A 308 -74.90 73.67 -0.44
CA SER A 308 -75.65 72.42 -0.62
C SER A 308 -76.04 72.00 -2.02
N ALA A 309 -76.06 70.72 -2.24
CA ALA A 309 -77.17 69.97 -2.78
C ALA A 309 -76.79 68.49 -2.88
N ASP A 310 -77.71 67.65 -2.42
CA ASP A 310 -77.78 66.20 -2.40
C ASP A 310 -78.18 65.62 -3.77
N PRO A 311 -78.29 64.22 -3.85
CA PRO A 311 -77.61 63.30 -4.78
C PRO A 311 -78.52 62.84 -5.94
N PRO A 312 -78.11 61.89 -6.80
CA PRO A 312 -78.47 60.52 -6.63
C PRO A 312 -77.50 59.43 -7.26
N THR A 313 -77.55 58.27 -6.60
CA THR A 313 -77.64 56.87 -7.12
C THR A 313 -76.93 56.48 -8.42
N ASP A 314 -76.18 55.48 -8.37
CA ASP A 314 -76.34 54.07 -8.74
C ASP A 314 -75.06 53.37 -9.19
N ASP A 315 -74.96 52.15 -8.63
CA ASP A 315 -74.45 50.90 -9.18
C ASP A 315 -73.11 50.84 -9.98
N ALA A 316 -72.15 50.12 -9.39
CA ALA A 316 -71.65 48.88 -9.95
C ALA A 316 -70.56 48.28 -9.00
N ARG A 317 -70.95 47.15 -8.41
CA ARG A 317 -70.04 46.21 -7.78
C ARG A 317 -69.09 45.62 -8.83
N GLU A 318 -67.78 45.63 -8.58
CA GLU A 318 -66.85 44.62 -9.13
C GLU A 318 -66.03 44.07 -7.95
N ASP A 319 -66.33 42.79 -7.63
CA ASP A 319 -65.62 41.97 -6.65
C ASP A 319 -64.30 41.53 -7.26
N ILE A 320 -63.20 41.97 -6.67
CA ILE A 320 -61.86 41.43 -6.98
C ILE A 320 -61.57 40.30 -6.00
N TYR A 321 -61.66 39.04 -6.50
CA TYR A 321 -61.21 37.85 -5.79
C TYR A 321 -59.72 37.84 -5.66
N VAL A 322 -59.19 37.87 -4.44
CA VAL A 322 -57.80 37.60 -4.09
C VAL A 322 -57.70 36.14 -3.66
N ASN A 323 -57.14 35.30 -4.49
CA ASN A 323 -56.78 33.91 -4.15
C ASN A 323 -55.57 33.87 -3.22
N TYR A 324 -55.78 33.42 -1.97
CA TYR A 324 -54.69 32.95 -1.09
C TYR A 324 -54.51 31.45 -1.25
N PRO A 325 -53.27 30.92 -1.52
CA PRO A 325 -53.02 29.50 -1.45
C PRO A 325 -52.91 29.05 0.01
N ALA A 326 -53.72 28.08 0.39
CA ALA A 326 -53.72 27.43 1.68
C ALA A 326 -52.46 26.52 1.84
N PHE A 327 -51.64 26.78 2.82
CA PHE A 327 -50.55 25.87 3.23
C PHE A 327 -51.13 24.73 4.07
N SER A 328 -51.18 23.54 3.49
CA SER A 328 -51.48 22.28 4.16
C SER A 328 -50.23 21.80 4.94
N ARG A 329 -50.37 21.74 6.27
CA ARG A 329 -49.42 21.05 7.16
C ARG A 329 -49.71 19.54 7.11
N ARG A 330 -48.70 18.75 6.73
CA ARG A 330 -48.71 17.29 6.94
C ARG A 330 -48.11 16.96 8.32
N PRO A 331 -48.67 15.98 9.06
CA PRO A 331 -48.14 15.56 10.34
C PRO A 331 -47.00 14.57 10.21
N LYS A 332 -46.03 14.63 11.15
CA LYS A 332 -44.98 13.66 11.35
C LYS A 332 -45.53 12.34 11.87
N ALA A 333 -45.27 11.23 11.18
CA ALA A 333 -45.38 9.88 11.74
C ALA A 333 -44.08 9.50 12.44
N ARG A 334 -44.16 9.03 13.69
CA ARG A 334 -43.14 8.25 14.40
C ARG A 334 -43.24 6.81 13.97
N VAL A 335 -42.11 6.20 13.66
CA VAL A 335 -41.70 4.87 14.17
C VAL A 335 -40.18 4.90 14.26
#